data_4925f68c96fdcf6e0d61105813c99986
#
_entry.id   4925f68c96fdcf6e0d61105813c99986
#
_cell.length_a   1.000
_cell.length_b   1.000
_cell.length_c   1.000
_cell.angle_alpha   90.00
_cell.angle_beta   90.00
_cell.angle_gamma   90.00
#
_symmetry.space_group_name_H-M   'P 1'
#
loop_
_entity.id
_entity.type
_entity.pdbx_description
1 polymer ?
#
loop_
_entity_poly.entity_id
_entity_poly.type
_entity_poly.pdbx_seq_one_letter_code
_entity_poly.pdbx_strand_id
1 'polypeptide(L)'
;MSFMVILLTETLISLIVPSTVVNTLAELVLAFLIWYLLSPYIMISALRIKEVKDENLLRLASYSAALLGVKRVKVYEIQSSYLNALAFGNVFFNAVALTKPLIEGLNDKELVAVLAHEFAHIKNKDTEIQWFYILAVNIVYALLSFYMLPLGLFALALGIISMFYLHRYLEKKADITAASTTQWISEYLSYALIKIAYLSSTLPTSMLKYFPEFQLFFIKQSLLGSKEREKFFSTHPSLNERLRYLEDISRRWGKNYFI
;
A
#
# COMPACT_ATOMS: atom_id res chain seq x y z
N MET A 1 4.95 -8.88 6.46
CA MET A 1 4.19 -10.08 6.89
C MET A 1 4.23 -11.21 5.87
N SER A 2 3.76 -11.01 4.63
CA SER A 2 3.70 -12.05 3.59
C SER A 2 5.01 -12.77 3.32
N PHE A 3 6.13 -12.05 3.31
CA PHE A 3 7.46 -12.62 3.05
C PHE A 3 7.91 -13.63 4.12
N MET A 4 7.81 -13.26 5.39
CA MET A 4 8.14 -14.15 6.54
C MET A 4 7.24 -15.38 6.56
N VAL A 5 5.97 -15.22 6.22
CA VAL A 5 5.01 -16.33 6.19
C VAL A 5 5.32 -17.31 5.07
N ILE A 6 5.68 -16.82 3.88
CA ILE A 6 6.10 -17.67 2.76
C ILE A 6 7.32 -18.50 3.17
N LEU A 7 8.36 -17.85 3.71
CA LEU A 7 9.56 -18.54 4.19
C LEU A 7 9.26 -19.59 5.27
N LEU A 8 8.38 -19.27 6.23
CA LEU A 8 8.00 -20.21 7.28
C LEU A 8 7.26 -21.42 6.70
N THR A 9 6.36 -21.19 5.75
CA THR A 9 5.60 -22.26 5.09
C THR A 9 6.52 -23.17 4.28
N GLU A 10 7.48 -22.62 3.53
CA GLU A 10 8.49 -23.36 2.82
C GLU A 10 9.35 -24.23 3.76
N THR A 11 9.80 -23.66 4.88
CA THR A 11 10.59 -24.38 5.87
C THR A 11 9.81 -25.57 6.44
N LEU A 12 8.52 -25.40 6.73
CA LEU A 12 7.67 -26.47 7.23
C LEU A 12 7.46 -27.58 6.19
N ILE A 13 7.26 -27.24 4.91
CA ILE A 13 7.06 -28.22 3.84
C ILE A 13 8.37 -28.96 3.55
N SER A 14 9.51 -28.28 3.53
CA SER A 14 10.82 -28.89 3.28
C SER A 14 11.25 -29.92 4.33
N LEU A 15 10.64 -29.91 5.53
CA LEU A 15 10.84 -30.95 6.53
C LEU A 15 10.17 -32.27 6.16
N ILE A 16 9.19 -32.26 5.25
CA ILE A 16 8.37 -33.42 4.89
C ILE A 16 8.74 -33.95 3.50
N VAL A 17 9.15 -33.09 2.57
CA VAL A 17 9.45 -33.44 1.18
C VAL A 17 10.95 -33.35 0.90
N PRO A 18 11.57 -34.37 0.26
CA PRO A 18 12.99 -34.31 -0.10
C PRO A 18 13.26 -33.10 -1.02
N SER A 19 14.15 -32.21 -0.60
CA SER A 19 14.40 -30.94 -1.27
C SER A 19 15.24 -31.13 -2.55
N THR A 20 14.55 -31.15 -3.69
CA THR A 20 15.18 -30.84 -4.97
C THR A 20 14.89 -29.40 -5.34
N VAL A 21 15.71 -28.77 -6.19
CA VAL A 21 15.46 -27.40 -6.67
C VAL A 21 14.03 -27.25 -7.24
N VAL A 22 13.58 -28.23 -7.99
CA VAL A 22 12.26 -28.24 -8.61
C VAL A 22 11.15 -28.30 -7.56
N ASN A 23 11.28 -29.16 -6.56
CA ASN A 23 10.28 -29.27 -5.49
C ASN A 23 10.21 -27.98 -4.67
N THR A 24 11.35 -27.39 -4.30
CA THR A 24 11.39 -26.13 -3.55
C THR A 24 10.73 -24.98 -4.34
N LEU A 25 10.98 -24.87 -5.65
CA LEU A 25 10.34 -23.86 -6.47
C LEU A 25 8.83 -24.10 -6.61
N ALA A 26 8.40 -25.35 -6.74
CA ALA A 26 6.97 -25.70 -6.81
C ALA A 26 6.25 -25.36 -5.49
N GLU A 27 6.85 -25.71 -4.36
CA GLU A 27 6.35 -25.38 -3.01
C GLU A 27 6.24 -23.87 -2.79
N LEU A 28 7.27 -23.12 -3.20
CA LEU A 28 7.29 -21.66 -3.12
C LEU A 28 6.16 -21.05 -3.93
N VAL A 29 5.97 -21.47 -5.18
CA VAL A 29 4.88 -20.97 -6.03
C VAL A 29 3.52 -21.35 -5.43
N LEU A 30 3.35 -22.56 -4.92
CA LEU A 30 2.11 -23.01 -4.30
C LEU A 30 1.80 -22.20 -3.03
N ALA A 31 2.78 -22.03 -2.15
CA ALA A 31 2.65 -21.22 -0.94
C ALA A 31 2.30 -19.76 -1.29
N PHE A 32 2.97 -19.19 -2.30
CA PHE A 32 2.66 -17.86 -2.81
C PHE A 32 1.21 -17.75 -3.27
N LEU A 33 0.73 -18.70 -4.08
CA LEU A 33 -0.64 -18.67 -4.59
C LEU A 33 -1.68 -18.76 -3.46
N ILE A 34 -1.45 -19.66 -2.49
CA ILE A 34 -2.34 -19.81 -1.32
C ILE A 34 -2.40 -18.49 -0.55
N TRP A 35 -1.24 -17.91 -0.21
CA TRP A 35 -1.19 -16.67 0.56
C TRP A 35 -1.74 -15.47 -0.21
N TYR A 36 -1.46 -15.38 -1.51
CA TYR A 36 -2.01 -14.33 -2.37
C TYR A 36 -3.55 -14.39 -2.41
N LEU A 37 -4.12 -15.59 -2.56
CA LEU A 37 -5.57 -15.76 -2.61
C LEU A 37 -6.25 -15.52 -1.26
N LEU A 38 -5.62 -15.93 -0.17
CA LEU A 38 -6.17 -15.82 1.19
C LEU A 38 -5.92 -14.45 1.84
N SER A 39 -4.92 -13.70 1.36
CA SER A 39 -4.47 -12.44 2.00
C SER A 39 -5.59 -11.42 2.26
N PRO A 40 -6.57 -11.16 1.36
CA PRO A 40 -7.65 -10.20 1.65
C PRO A 40 -8.54 -10.66 2.81
N TYR A 41 -8.84 -11.95 2.89
CA TYR A 41 -9.70 -12.52 3.93
C TYR A 41 -9.01 -12.52 5.29
N ILE A 42 -7.72 -12.88 5.31
CA ILE A 42 -6.89 -12.80 6.51
C ILE A 42 -6.83 -11.35 7.00
N MET A 43 -6.68 -10.39 6.10
CA MET A 43 -6.60 -8.97 6.41
C MET A 43 -7.91 -8.46 7.02
N ILE A 44 -9.06 -8.83 6.44
CA ILE A 44 -10.39 -8.50 6.98
C ILE A 44 -10.56 -9.04 8.39
N SER A 45 -10.16 -10.29 8.62
CA SER A 45 -10.26 -10.91 9.95
C SER A 45 -9.30 -10.30 10.97
N ALA A 46 -8.02 -10.15 10.60
CA ALA A 46 -6.96 -9.67 11.50
C ALA A 46 -7.15 -8.21 11.94
N LEU A 47 -7.60 -7.36 11.04
CA LEU A 47 -7.83 -5.94 11.30
C LEU A 47 -9.26 -5.65 11.79
N ARG A 48 -10.09 -6.68 11.99
CA ARG A 48 -11.51 -6.54 12.38
C ARG A 48 -12.24 -5.52 11.52
N ILE A 49 -12.00 -5.59 10.22
CA ILE A 49 -12.56 -4.68 9.23
C ILE A 49 -14.08 -4.94 9.09
N LYS A 50 -14.88 -3.88 9.09
CA LYS A 50 -16.33 -3.95 8.92
C LYS A 50 -16.73 -3.31 7.60
N GLU A 51 -17.67 -3.93 6.90
CA GLU A 51 -18.23 -3.34 5.68
C GLU A 51 -18.98 -2.02 6.02
N VAL A 52 -18.70 -0.98 5.26
CA VAL A 52 -19.32 0.33 5.44
C VAL A 52 -20.80 0.26 5.09
N LYS A 53 -21.64 0.87 5.95
CA LYS A 53 -23.10 1.00 5.74
C LYS A 53 -23.52 2.46 5.55
N ASP A 54 -22.60 3.41 5.75
CA ASP A 54 -22.86 4.84 5.56
C ASP A 54 -23.05 5.14 4.08
N GLU A 55 -24.28 5.58 3.72
CA GLU A 55 -24.66 5.86 2.33
C GLU A 55 -23.86 7.01 1.73
N ASN A 56 -23.50 8.02 2.53
CA ASN A 56 -22.70 9.15 2.06
C ASN A 56 -21.29 8.68 1.67
N LEU A 57 -20.63 7.92 2.55
CA LEU A 57 -19.29 7.39 2.27
C LEU A 57 -19.32 6.44 1.06
N LEU A 58 -20.34 5.58 0.93
CA LEU A 58 -20.50 4.71 -0.23
C LEU A 58 -20.70 5.50 -1.53
N ARG A 59 -21.44 6.62 -1.48
CA ARG A 59 -21.62 7.53 -2.62
C ARG A 59 -20.29 8.20 -3.02
N LEU A 60 -19.53 8.72 -2.05
CA LEU A 60 -18.22 9.33 -2.29
C LEU A 60 -17.24 8.32 -2.89
N ALA A 61 -17.21 7.09 -2.36
CA ALA A 61 -16.39 6.00 -2.88
C ALA A 61 -16.79 5.60 -4.32
N SER A 62 -18.09 5.49 -4.58
CA SER A 62 -18.61 5.17 -5.92
C SER A 62 -18.24 6.25 -6.94
N TYR A 63 -18.35 7.51 -6.54
CA TYR A 63 -17.95 8.64 -7.38
C TYR A 63 -16.45 8.61 -7.70
N SER A 64 -15.62 8.40 -6.66
CA SER A 64 -14.17 8.31 -6.80
C SER A 64 -13.73 7.12 -7.67
N ALA A 65 -14.37 5.96 -7.50
CA ALA A 65 -14.13 4.77 -8.32
C ALA A 65 -14.49 5.02 -9.79
N ALA A 66 -15.61 5.72 -10.05
CA ALA A 66 -16.05 6.06 -11.40
C ALA A 66 -15.04 6.97 -12.12
N LEU A 67 -14.45 7.96 -11.44
CA LEU A 67 -13.41 8.84 -11.99
C LEU A 67 -12.20 8.04 -12.53
N LEU A 68 -11.88 6.92 -11.90
CA LEU A 68 -10.75 6.07 -12.26
C LEU A 68 -11.14 4.88 -13.14
N GLY A 69 -12.43 4.67 -13.40
CA GLY A 69 -12.94 3.52 -14.15
C GLY A 69 -12.80 2.20 -13.40
N VAL A 70 -12.67 2.24 -12.08
CA VAL A 70 -12.55 1.06 -11.22
C VAL A 70 -13.93 0.51 -10.91
N LYS A 71 -14.12 -0.81 -11.03
CA LYS A 71 -15.40 -1.48 -10.84
C LYS A 71 -15.31 -2.53 -9.73
N ARG A 72 -16.46 -2.80 -9.08
CA ARG A 72 -16.61 -3.90 -8.10
C ARG A 72 -15.64 -3.81 -6.92
N VAL A 73 -15.55 -2.65 -6.28
CA VAL A 73 -14.75 -2.45 -5.08
C VAL A 73 -15.64 -2.45 -3.85
N LYS A 74 -15.25 -3.18 -2.83
CA LYS A 74 -15.87 -3.13 -1.51
C LYS A 74 -15.22 -2.03 -0.66
N VAL A 75 -16.03 -1.36 0.15
CA VAL A 75 -15.57 -0.31 1.06
C VAL A 75 -15.75 -0.76 2.49
N TYR A 76 -14.68 -0.64 3.28
CA TYR A 76 -14.63 -1.10 4.65
C TYR A 76 -14.18 0.02 5.59
N GLU A 77 -14.57 -0.12 6.85
CA GLU A 77 -14.11 0.70 7.96
C GLU A 77 -13.21 -0.12 8.88
N ILE A 78 -12.08 0.47 9.27
CA ILE A 78 -11.16 -0.10 10.25
C ILE A 78 -11.35 0.61 11.58
N GLN A 79 -11.60 -0.15 12.64
CA GLN A 79 -11.64 0.34 14.01
C GLN A 79 -10.22 0.54 14.54
N SER A 80 -9.65 1.70 14.25
CA SER A 80 -8.28 2.07 14.66
C SER A 80 -8.27 3.52 15.11
N SER A 81 -7.32 3.87 15.97
CA SER A 81 -7.09 5.26 16.41
C SER A 81 -6.19 6.07 15.46
N TYR A 82 -5.68 5.46 14.40
CA TYR A 82 -4.79 6.10 13.43
C TYR A 82 -5.56 6.58 12.21
N LEU A 83 -5.11 7.69 11.61
CA LEU A 83 -5.61 8.16 10.32
C LEU A 83 -4.94 7.36 9.21
N ASN A 84 -5.70 6.51 8.55
CA ASN A 84 -5.18 5.72 7.45
C ASN A 84 -6.27 5.30 6.47
N ALA A 85 -5.86 5.11 5.22
CA ALA A 85 -6.60 4.41 4.19
C ALA A 85 -5.69 3.35 3.58
N LEU A 86 -6.26 2.29 3.02
CA LEU A 86 -5.49 1.29 2.31
C LEU A 86 -6.35 0.58 1.26
N ALA A 87 -5.76 0.38 0.09
CA ALA A 87 -6.28 -0.52 -0.93
C ALA A 87 -5.69 -1.93 -0.72
N PHE A 88 -6.52 -2.95 -0.81
CA PHE A 88 -6.08 -4.34 -0.69
C PHE A 88 -6.95 -5.26 -1.53
N GLY A 89 -6.39 -6.40 -1.88
CA GLY A 89 -7.13 -7.37 -2.67
C GLY A 89 -6.23 -8.32 -3.44
N ASN A 90 -6.85 -8.94 -4.42
CA ASN A 90 -6.21 -9.80 -5.42
C ASN A 90 -7.01 -9.73 -6.72
N VAL A 91 -6.67 -10.54 -7.72
CA VAL A 91 -7.37 -10.54 -9.03
C VAL A 91 -8.88 -10.79 -8.95
N PHE A 92 -9.38 -11.39 -7.87
CA PHE A 92 -10.80 -11.73 -7.69
C PHE A 92 -11.53 -10.79 -6.73
N PHE A 93 -10.80 -10.08 -5.90
CA PHE A 93 -11.36 -9.30 -4.80
C PHE A 93 -10.59 -7.99 -4.63
N ASN A 94 -11.28 -6.86 -4.79
CA ASN A 94 -10.72 -5.53 -4.58
C ASN A 94 -11.50 -4.81 -3.48
N ALA A 95 -10.77 -4.19 -2.57
CA ALA A 95 -11.35 -3.45 -1.46
C ALA A 95 -10.49 -2.23 -1.10
N VAL A 96 -11.17 -1.23 -0.54
CA VAL A 96 -10.55 -0.10 0.14
C VAL A 96 -11.06 -0.06 1.56
N ALA A 97 -10.18 0.16 2.52
CA ALA A 97 -10.54 0.34 3.91
C ALA A 97 -10.03 1.69 4.42
N LEU A 98 -10.89 2.39 5.18
CA LEU A 98 -10.56 3.66 5.81
C LEU A 98 -10.74 3.51 7.32
N THR A 99 -9.88 4.16 8.07
CA THR A 99 -10.04 4.23 9.53
C THR A 99 -11.08 5.27 9.91
N LYS A 100 -11.80 5.01 11.00
CA LYS A 100 -12.82 5.92 11.51
C LYS A 100 -12.29 7.36 11.73
N PRO A 101 -11.13 7.60 12.37
CA PRO A 101 -10.57 8.94 12.52
C PRO A 101 -10.26 9.65 11.19
N LEU A 102 -9.93 8.91 10.14
CA LEU A 102 -9.74 9.48 8.81
C LEU A 102 -11.05 9.97 8.22
N ILE A 103 -12.11 9.15 8.33
CA ILE A 103 -13.44 9.49 7.85
C ILE A 103 -13.98 10.74 8.57
N GLU A 104 -13.82 10.81 9.89
CA GLU A 104 -14.27 11.94 10.70
C GLU A 104 -13.38 13.18 10.56
N GLY A 105 -12.11 12.98 10.25
CA GLY A 105 -11.11 14.06 10.16
C GLY A 105 -11.11 14.80 8.82
N LEU A 106 -11.60 14.22 7.73
CA LEU A 106 -11.58 14.80 6.39
C LEU A 106 -12.97 15.26 5.94
N ASN A 107 -13.03 16.30 5.11
CA ASN A 107 -14.26 16.66 4.44
C ASN A 107 -14.52 15.78 3.20
N ASP A 108 -15.72 15.86 2.62
CA ASP A 108 -16.13 15.02 1.50
C ASP A 108 -15.16 15.08 0.30
N LYS A 109 -14.64 16.25 -0.05
CA LYS A 109 -13.72 16.42 -1.18
C LYS A 109 -12.35 15.83 -0.88
N GLU A 110 -11.86 16.01 0.35
CA GLU A 110 -10.61 15.40 0.83
C GLU A 110 -10.75 13.87 0.86
N LEU A 111 -11.90 13.34 1.34
CA LEU A 111 -12.18 11.91 1.32
C LEU A 111 -12.22 11.35 -0.10
N VAL A 112 -12.88 12.03 -1.04
CA VAL A 112 -12.88 11.61 -2.44
C VAL A 112 -11.47 11.60 -3.02
N ALA A 113 -10.63 12.57 -2.69
CA ALA A 113 -9.25 12.61 -3.18
C ALA A 113 -8.39 11.48 -2.61
N VAL A 114 -8.54 11.16 -1.31
CA VAL A 114 -7.88 10.00 -0.70
C VAL A 114 -8.41 8.69 -1.30
N LEU A 115 -9.72 8.55 -1.47
CA LEU A 115 -10.31 7.38 -2.13
C LEU A 115 -9.82 7.26 -3.58
N ALA A 116 -9.63 8.37 -4.31
CA ALA A 116 -9.07 8.33 -5.66
C ALA A 116 -7.62 7.81 -5.66
N HIS A 117 -6.83 8.17 -4.65
CA HIS A 117 -5.49 7.61 -4.46
C HIS A 117 -5.54 6.09 -4.22
N GLU A 118 -6.41 5.62 -3.32
CA GLU A 118 -6.57 4.19 -3.04
C GLU A 118 -7.08 3.42 -4.27
N PHE A 119 -8.05 3.96 -5.00
CA PHE A 119 -8.52 3.35 -6.24
C PHE A 119 -7.48 3.41 -7.38
N ALA A 120 -6.55 4.36 -7.34
CA ALA A 120 -5.43 4.39 -8.27
C ALA A 120 -4.50 3.18 -8.06
N HIS A 121 -4.25 2.74 -6.82
CA HIS A 121 -3.52 1.50 -6.54
C HIS A 121 -4.20 0.28 -7.16
N ILE A 122 -5.54 0.19 -7.04
CA ILE A 122 -6.32 -0.90 -7.64
C ILE A 122 -6.24 -0.84 -9.18
N LYS A 123 -6.45 0.35 -9.77
CA LYS A 123 -6.35 0.56 -11.22
C LYS A 123 -4.97 0.18 -11.76
N ASN A 124 -3.93 0.54 -11.05
CA ASN A 124 -2.54 0.32 -11.41
C ASN A 124 -2.08 -1.13 -11.15
N LYS A 125 -2.89 -1.95 -10.46
CA LYS A 125 -2.57 -3.30 -10.00
C LYS A 125 -1.32 -3.34 -9.10
N ASP A 126 -1.20 -2.34 -8.23
CA ASP A 126 -0.01 -2.17 -7.41
C ASP A 126 0.13 -3.30 -6.38
N THR A 127 -0.99 -3.85 -5.88
CA THR A 127 -0.98 -5.04 -5.01
C THR A 127 -0.39 -6.24 -5.72
N GLU A 128 -0.81 -6.51 -6.97
CA GLU A 128 -0.29 -7.61 -7.79
C GLU A 128 1.19 -7.43 -8.09
N ILE A 129 1.62 -6.20 -8.43
CA ILE A 129 3.02 -5.89 -8.69
C ILE A 129 3.88 -6.20 -7.45
N GLN A 130 3.42 -5.80 -6.25
CA GLN A 130 4.14 -6.10 -5.01
C GLN A 130 4.20 -7.60 -4.72
N TRP A 131 3.11 -8.33 -4.92
CA TRP A 131 3.08 -9.78 -4.72
C TRP A 131 4.02 -10.51 -5.69
N PHE A 132 3.98 -10.18 -6.99
CA PHE A 132 4.89 -10.77 -7.97
C PHE A 132 6.36 -10.41 -7.71
N TYR A 133 6.60 -9.21 -7.22
CA TYR A 133 7.95 -8.80 -6.79
C TYR A 133 8.45 -9.68 -5.63
N ILE A 134 7.62 -9.91 -4.61
CA ILE A 134 7.95 -10.80 -3.49
C ILE A 134 8.25 -12.21 -4.00
N LEU A 135 7.42 -12.75 -4.89
CA LEU A 135 7.66 -14.06 -5.49
C LEU A 135 9.01 -14.11 -6.22
N ALA A 136 9.31 -13.12 -7.06
CA ALA A 136 10.56 -13.06 -7.80
C ALA A 136 11.79 -13.03 -6.88
N VAL A 137 11.75 -12.23 -5.81
CA VAL A 137 12.81 -12.17 -4.79
C VAL A 137 13.02 -13.52 -4.12
N ASN A 138 11.93 -14.22 -3.77
CA ASN A 138 12.00 -15.55 -3.15
C ASN A 138 12.55 -16.61 -4.11
N ILE A 139 12.17 -16.58 -5.38
CA ILE A 139 12.72 -17.48 -6.40
C ILE A 139 14.24 -17.26 -6.55
N VAL A 140 14.68 -16.01 -6.67
CA VAL A 140 16.11 -15.68 -6.75
C VAL A 140 16.86 -16.13 -5.50
N TYR A 141 16.30 -15.88 -4.32
CA TYR A 141 16.84 -16.36 -3.05
C TYR A 141 16.99 -17.88 -3.06
N ALA A 142 15.94 -18.63 -3.39
CA ALA A 142 15.94 -20.09 -3.40
C ALA A 142 17.01 -20.64 -4.36
N LEU A 143 17.02 -20.14 -5.61
CA LEU A 143 17.99 -20.58 -6.62
C LEU A 143 19.43 -20.35 -6.19
N LEU A 144 19.75 -19.16 -5.70
CA LEU A 144 21.11 -18.84 -5.28
C LEU A 144 21.53 -19.59 -4.03
N SER A 145 20.59 -19.87 -3.10
CA SER A 145 20.85 -20.63 -1.88
C SER A 145 21.21 -22.08 -2.14
N PHE A 146 20.71 -22.67 -3.24
CA PHE A 146 21.13 -24.03 -3.65
C PHE A 146 22.60 -24.11 -4.03
N TYR A 147 23.18 -23.03 -4.57
CA TYR A 147 24.61 -23.00 -4.89
C TYR A 147 25.43 -22.55 -3.68
N MET A 148 25.02 -21.50 -3.01
CA MET A 148 25.73 -20.94 -1.88
C MET A 148 24.78 -20.10 -1.01
N LEU A 149 24.48 -20.57 0.20
CA LEU A 149 23.54 -19.89 1.12
C LEU A 149 23.89 -18.40 1.37
N PRO A 150 25.15 -17.98 1.59
CA PRO A 150 25.47 -16.56 1.74
C PRO A 150 25.08 -15.70 0.53
N LEU A 151 25.18 -16.24 -0.69
CA LEU A 151 24.79 -15.54 -1.91
C LEU A 151 23.26 -15.36 -1.98
N GLY A 152 22.50 -16.39 -1.61
CA GLY A 152 21.05 -16.31 -1.48
C GLY A 152 20.62 -15.26 -0.46
N LEU A 153 21.22 -15.28 0.74
CA LEU A 153 20.93 -14.28 1.78
C LEU A 153 21.28 -12.86 1.35
N PHE A 154 22.36 -12.67 0.62
CA PHE A 154 22.71 -11.36 0.04
C PHE A 154 21.67 -10.89 -0.98
N ALA A 155 21.23 -11.76 -1.88
CA ALA A 155 20.18 -11.43 -2.85
C ALA A 155 18.85 -11.10 -2.16
N LEU A 156 18.50 -11.83 -1.09
CA LEU A 156 17.34 -11.57 -0.26
C LEU A 156 17.40 -10.17 0.38
N ALA A 157 18.54 -9.81 0.96
CA ALA A 157 18.76 -8.50 1.57
C ALA A 157 18.60 -7.38 0.53
N LEU A 158 19.17 -7.54 -0.68
CA LEU A 158 18.98 -6.59 -1.77
C LEU A 158 17.51 -6.51 -2.22
N GLY A 159 16.81 -7.64 -2.28
CA GLY A 159 15.38 -7.70 -2.58
C GLY A 159 14.54 -6.92 -1.57
N ILE A 160 14.81 -7.07 -0.27
CA ILE A 160 14.14 -6.30 0.79
C ILE A 160 14.42 -4.80 0.63
N ILE A 161 15.66 -4.40 0.40
CA ILE A 161 16.03 -2.99 0.22
C ILE A 161 15.32 -2.40 -1.00
N SER A 162 15.35 -3.11 -2.13
CA SER A 162 14.72 -2.61 -3.37
C SER A 162 13.20 -2.57 -3.30
N MET A 163 12.57 -3.34 -2.40
CA MET A 163 11.13 -3.25 -2.14
C MET A 163 10.70 -1.87 -1.61
N PHE A 164 11.54 -1.18 -0.83
CA PHE A 164 11.26 0.19 -0.40
C PHE A 164 11.24 1.18 -1.58
N TYR A 165 12.11 0.98 -2.57
CA TYR A 165 12.10 1.80 -3.79
C TYR A 165 10.88 1.51 -4.65
N LEU A 166 10.53 0.23 -4.81
CA LEU A 166 9.32 -0.18 -5.52
C LEU A 166 8.08 0.46 -4.88
N HIS A 167 7.96 0.37 -3.55
CA HIS A 167 6.80 0.93 -2.85
C HIS A 167 6.69 2.45 -3.06
N ARG A 168 7.79 3.20 -2.90
CA ARG A 168 7.80 4.65 -3.19
C ARG A 168 7.43 4.99 -4.63
N TYR A 169 7.88 4.17 -5.59
CA TYR A 169 7.51 4.33 -6.99
C TYR A 169 5.99 4.13 -7.20
N LEU A 170 5.41 3.09 -6.59
CA LEU A 170 3.98 2.79 -6.68
C LEU A 170 3.13 3.90 -6.03
N GLU A 171 3.54 4.41 -4.87
CA GLU A 171 2.91 5.56 -4.20
C GLU A 171 2.88 6.79 -5.12
N LYS A 172 4.02 7.16 -5.69
CA LYS A 172 4.10 8.28 -6.63
C LYS A 172 3.22 8.06 -7.86
N LYS A 173 3.21 6.85 -8.39
CA LYS A 173 2.36 6.46 -9.52
C LYS A 173 0.87 6.58 -9.17
N ALA A 174 0.46 6.16 -7.97
CA ALA A 174 -0.91 6.27 -7.49
C ALA A 174 -1.34 7.74 -7.35
N ASP A 175 -0.49 8.58 -6.73
CA ASP A 175 -0.72 10.02 -6.62
C ASP A 175 -0.92 10.66 -8.00
N ILE A 176 -0.03 10.39 -8.95
CA ILE A 176 -0.11 10.93 -10.31
C ILE A 176 -1.38 10.43 -11.01
N THR A 177 -1.71 9.14 -10.88
CA THR A 177 -2.91 8.56 -11.48
C THR A 177 -4.17 9.21 -10.93
N ALA A 178 -4.27 9.40 -9.62
CA ALA A 178 -5.40 10.08 -8.99
C ALA A 178 -5.49 11.56 -9.41
N ALA A 179 -4.38 12.29 -9.26
CA ALA A 179 -4.31 13.73 -9.57
C ALA A 179 -4.55 14.06 -11.05
N SER A 180 -4.29 13.09 -11.93
CA SER A 180 -4.54 13.25 -13.38
C SER A 180 -6.00 13.03 -13.79
N THR A 181 -6.91 12.74 -12.87
CA THR A 181 -8.34 12.58 -13.19
C THR A 181 -9.04 13.93 -13.35
N THR A 182 -8.80 14.85 -12.42
CA THR A 182 -9.35 16.20 -12.43
C THR A 182 -8.46 17.15 -11.63
N GLN A 183 -8.47 18.45 -11.96
CA GLN A 183 -7.67 19.46 -11.26
C GLN A 183 -7.92 19.45 -9.74
N TRP A 184 -9.19 19.45 -9.33
CA TRP A 184 -9.54 19.56 -7.92
C TRP A 184 -9.10 18.35 -7.10
N ILE A 185 -8.98 17.14 -7.69
CA ILE A 185 -8.43 15.97 -6.99
C ILE A 185 -6.98 16.22 -6.57
N SER A 186 -6.15 16.82 -7.44
CA SER A 186 -4.76 17.16 -7.11
C SER A 186 -4.68 18.11 -5.92
N GLU A 187 -5.53 19.14 -5.89
CA GLU A 187 -5.59 20.13 -4.82
C GLU A 187 -6.07 19.52 -3.50
N TYR A 188 -7.19 18.80 -3.51
CA TYR A 188 -7.74 18.20 -2.31
C TYR A 188 -6.93 17.03 -1.78
N LEU A 189 -6.20 16.29 -2.64
CA LEU A 189 -5.24 15.30 -2.20
C LEU A 189 -4.08 15.97 -1.43
N SER A 190 -3.58 17.09 -1.91
CA SER A 190 -2.57 17.87 -1.20
C SER A 190 -3.08 18.36 0.17
N TYR A 191 -4.30 18.87 0.26
CA TYR A 191 -4.91 19.30 1.52
C TYR A 191 -5.12 18.12 2.48
N ALA A 192 -5.62 16.99 1.99
CA ALA A 192 -5.81 15.78 2.77
C ALA A 192 -4.48 15.29 3.35
N LEU A 193 -3.41 15.26 2.56
CA LEU A 193 -2.08 14.84 3.01
C LEU A 193 -1.53 15.75 4.11
N ILE A 194 -1.64 17.07 3.96
CA ILE A 194 -1.23 18.04 4.99
C ILE A 194 -2.04 17.82 6.26
N LYS A 195 -3.35 17.65 6.14
CA LYS A 195 -4.25 17.48 7.27
C LYS A 195 -4.03 16.17 8.01
N ILE A 196 -3.86 15.07 7.28
CA ILE A 196 -3.49 13.75 7.84
C ILE A 196 -2.19 13.87 8.61
N ALA A 197 -1.20 14.54 8.05
CA ALA A 197 0.07 14.76 8.69
C ALA A 197 -0.07 15.54 10.00
N TYR A 198 -0.80 16.65 9.99
CA TYR A 198 -1.06 17.46 11.17
C TYR A 198 -1.81 16.68 12.25
N LEU A 199 -2.88 15.99 11.90
CA LEU A 199 -3.68 15.21 12.83
C LEU A 199 -2.92 13.99 13.39
N SER A 200 -2.08 13.37 12.59
CA SER A 200 -1.25 12.23 13.01
C SER A 200 -0.19 12.64 14.05
N SER A 201 0.22 13.89 14.08
CA SER A 201 1.20 14.39 15.08
C SER A 201 0.63 14.49 16.49
N THR A 202 -0.66 14.57 16.64
CA THR A 202 -1.35 14.65 17.95
C THR A 202 -1.53 13.28 18.60
N LEU A 203 -1.26 12.18 17.88
CA LEU A 203 -1.42 10.82 18.39
C LEU A 203 -0.14 10.30 19.06
N PRO A 204 -0.24 9.56 20.19
CA PRO A 204 0.92 9.02 20.89
C PRO A 204 1.71 8.06 20.02
N THR A 205 2.99 8.37 19.76
CA THR A 205 3.91 7.51 19.00
C THR A 205 4.19 6.16 19.68
N SER A 206 3.83 6.01 20.96
CA SER A 206 4.05 4.80 21.75
C SER A 206 3.33 3.56 21.21
N MET A 207 2.14 3.72 20.61
CA MET A 207 1.39 2.60 20.04
C MET A 207 1.95 2.08 18.70
N LEU A 208 2.72 2.88 17.95
CA LEU A 208 3.37 2.47 16.71
C LEU A 208 4.42 1.36 16.91
N LYS A 209 4.91 1.19 18.14
CA LYS A 209 5.90 0.15 18.48
C LYS A 209 5.35 -1.27 18.45
N TYR A 210 4.04 -1.45 18.66
CA TYR A 210 3.42 -2.77 18.78
C TYR A 210 3.08 -3.43 17.44
N PHE A 211 3.13 -2.69 16.32
CA PHE A 211 2.80 -3.21 14.99
C PHE A 211 3.81 -2.76 13.92
N PRO A 212 5.11 -3.12 14.06
CA PRO A 212 6.14 -2.69 13.10
C PRO A 212 5.88 -3.22 11.67
N GLU A 213 5.19 -4.36 11.56
CA GLU A 213 4.88 -5.01 10.29
C GLU A 213 3.77 -4.28 9.51
N PHE A 214 2.83 -3.65 10.21
CA PHE A 214 1.81 -2.80 9.61
C PHE A 214 2.28 -1.37 9.31
N GLN A 215 3.47 -0.98 9.78
CA GLN A 215 4.07 0.32 9.43
C GLN A 215 4.34 0.45 7.92
N LEU A 216 4.38 -0.66 7.17
CA LEU A 216 4.47 -0.66 5.72
C LEU A 216 3.20 -0.09 5.06
N PHE A 217 2.06 -0.16 5.72
CA PHE A 217 0.77 0.29 5.23
C PHE A 217 0.33 1.64 5.82
N PHE A 218 0.95 2.09 6.90
CA PHE A 218 0.58 3.35 7.53
C PHE A 218 1.38 4.50 6.93
N ILE A 219 0.67 5.58 6.55
CA ILE A 219 1.29 6.86 6.21
C ILE A 219 2.05 7.34 7.44
N LYS A 220 3.35 7.06 7.48
CA LYS A 220 4.16 7.43 8.64
C LYS A 220 4.60 8.88 8.48
N GLN A 221 4.04 9.70 9.32
CA GLN A 221 4.70 10.73 10.09
C GLN A 221 6.16 11.07 9.70
N SER A 222 6.40 11.73 8.61
CA SER A 222 7.70 12.38 8.39
C SER A 222 7.57 13.90 8.31
N LEU A 223 6.63 14.48 9.07
CA LEU A 223 6.13 15.80 8.73
C LEU A 223 6.22 16.89 9.76
N LEU A 224 6.73 16.60 10.92
CA LEU A 224 6.91 17.64 11.92
C LEU A 224 8.38 17.83 12.26
N GLY A 225 8.96 18.82 11.61
CA GLY A 225 9.95 19.74 12.17
C GLY A 225 11.22 19.18 12.76
N SER A 226 11.76 18.07 12.29
CA SER A 226 13.17 17.79 12.44
C SER A 226 13.78 17.69 11.06
N LYS A 227 14.93 18.30 10.82
CA LYS A 227 15.71 18.20 9.60
C LYS A 227 15.53 16.82 9.01
N GLU A 228 14.74 16.73 7.92
CA GLU A 228 14.49 15.48 7.20
C GLU A 228 15.84 14.96 6.69
N ARG A 229 16.47 14.08 7.46
CA ARG A 229 17.27 13.05 6.86
C ARG A 229 16.24 12.17 6.14
N GLU A 230 16.19 12.24 4.81
CA GLU A 230 15.49 11.26 4.01
C GLU A 230 15.91 9.89 4.53
N LYS A 231 15.01 9.25 5.29
CA LYS A 231 15.34 7.94 5.84
C LYS A 231 15.33 6.99 4.65
N PHE A 232 16.49 6.48 4.32
CA PHE A 232 16.74 5.54 3.22
C PHE A 232 15.73 4.37 3.19
N PHE A 233 15.16 4.04 4.36
CA PHE A 233 14.13 3.02 4.56
C PHE A 233 12.71 3.57 4.74
N SER A 234 12.41 4.78 4.27
CA SER A 234 11.03 5.27 4.25
C SER A 234 10.23 4.53 3.19
N THR A 235 9.05 4.03 3.57
CA THR A 235 8.14 3.32 2.66
C THR A 235 7.36 4.28 1.75
N HIS A 236 7.22 5.55 2.14
CA HIS A 236 6.53 6.56 1.35
C HIS A 236 7.47 7.67 0.92
N PRO A 237 7.21 8.34 -0.24
CA PRO A 237 7.86 9.59 -0.58
C PRO A 237 7.64 10.62 0.52
N SER A 238 8.55 11.57 0.68
CA SER A 238 8.35 12.66 1.63
C SER A 238 7.11 13.49 1.26
N LEU A 239 6.43 14.09 2.26
CA LEU A 239 5.29 14.96 1.94
C LEU A 239 5.71 16.08 1.01
N ASN A 240 6.86 16.70 1.26
CA ASN A 240 7.37 17.78 0.42
C ASN A 240 7.54 17.33 -1.04
N GLU A 241 8.01 16.11 -1.27
CA GLU A 241 8.09 15.54 -2.62
C GLU A 241 6.70 15.32 -3.19
N ARG A 242 5.76 14.74 -2.42
CA ARG A 242 4.37 14.51 -2.85
C ARG A 242 3.68 15.83 -3.21
N LEU A 243 3.78 16.85 -2.36
CA LEU A 243 3.17 18.17 -2.61
C LEU A 243 3.75 18.83 -3.85
N ARG A 244 5.05 18.75 -4.11
CA ARG A 244 5.69 19.34 -5.30
C ARG A 244 5.10 18.79 -6.58
N TYR A 245 5.07 17.47 -6.76
CA TYR A 245 4.56 16.93 -8.02
C TYR A 245 3.04 17.03 -8.15
N LEU A 246 2.27 17.04 -7.05
CA LEU A 246 0.85 17.32 -7.08
C LEU A 246 0.58 18.78 -7.50
N GLU A 247 1.36 19.74 -7.00
CA GLU A 247 1.29 21.13 -7.43
C GLU A 247 1.64 21.28 -8.91
N ASP A 248 2.67 20.60 -9.40
CA ASP A 248 3.04 20.60 -10.81
C ASP A 248 1.91 20.07 -11.71
N ILE A 249 1.20 19.04 -11.27
CA ILE A 249 0.04 18.48 -11.97
C ILE A 249 -1.10 19.50 -11.98
N SER A 250 -1.43 20.09 -10.84
CA SER A 250 -2.49 21.11 -10.72
C SER A 250 -2.21 22.31 -11.63
N ARG A 251 -0.98 22.79 -11.68
CA ARG A 251 -0.56 23.88 -12.58
C ARG A 251 -0.69 23.53 -14.07
N ARG A 252 -0.47 22.28 -14.46
CA ARG A 252 -0.65 21.82 -15.85
C ARG A 252 -2.12 21.85 -16.25
N TRP A 253 -3.04 21.49 -15.35
CA TRP A 253 -4.47 21.64 -15.58
C TRP A 253 -4.86 23.10 -15.86
N GLY A 254 -4.37 24.06 -15.08
CA GLY A 254 -4.63 25.49 -15.28
C GLY A 254 -4.14 26.02 -16.62
N LYS A 255 -3.03 25.50 -17.18
CA LYS A 255 -2.51 25.89 -18.50
C LYS A 255 -3.36 25.36 -19.66
N ASN A 256 -4.01 24.23 -19.51
CA ASN A 256 -4.81 23.60 -20.57
C ASN A 256 -6.21 24.26 -20.76
N TYR A 257 -6.62 25.14 -19.86
CA TYR A 257 -7.86 25.90 -20.01
C TYR A 257 -7.70 27.23 -20.82
N PHE A 258 -6.47 27.57 -21.21
CA PHE A 258 -6.16 28.80 -21.96
C PHE A 258 -5.70 28.52 -23.40
N ILE A 259 -5.88 27.31 -23.91
CA ILE A 259 -5.71 26.91 -25.30
C ILE A 259 -7.06 26.47 -25.87
#